data_4448758b0e90a4bb6856d6421dbb35c7
#
_entry.id   4448758b0e90a4bb6856d6421dbb35c7
#
_cell.length_a   1.000
_cell.length_b   1.000
_cell.length_c   1.000
_cell.angle_alpha   90.00
_cell.angle_beta   90.00
_cell.angle_gamma   90.00
#
_symmetry.space_group_name_H-M   'P 1'
#
loop_
_entity.id
_entity.type
_entity.pdbx_description
1 polymer ?
#
loop_
_entity_poly.entity_id
_entity_poly.type
_entity_poly.pdbx_seq_one_letter_code
_entity_poly.pdbx_strand_id
1 'polypeptide(L)'
;MNVLFLCTGNSARSILAEAYLNAAGKGRFTAFSAGSHPAGKVNPFALELIEKNRFPMQGLRSKNWDEFAQPGAPELDFVFTVCDNAAGEVCPVWPGQPITAHWGVNDPAAVESDDAAKRKAFFRAFNELTTRISLFLSLPMDKLDRLTLQKRLDEIGRGAGDSPDGSADPGALSGRARLSDSPSERDPTVRRHR
;
A
#
# COMPACT_ATOMS: atom_id res chain seq x y z
N MET A 1 -10.55 -8.52 -16.49
CA MET A 1 -10.83 -8.90 -15.09
C MET A 1 -11.33 -7.68 -14.34
N ASN A 2 -12.36 -7.84 -13.52
CA ASN A 2 -13.01 -6.76 -12.77
C ASN A 2 -12.52 -6.76 -11.31
N VAL A 3 -12.10 -5.62 -10.83
CA VAL A 3 -11.53 -5.44 -9.49
C VAL A 3 -12.31 -4.36 -8.75
N LEU A 4 -12.81 -4.67 -7.56
CA LEU A 4 -13.49 -3.71 -6.69
C LEU A 4 -12.61 -3.36 -5.50
N PHE A 5 -12.33 -2.06 -5.29
CA PHE A 5 -11.68 -1.54 -4.10
C PHE A 5 -12.71 -1.00 -3.12
N LEU A 6 -12.64 -1.46 -1.87
CA LEU A 6 -13.58 -1.10 -0.82
C LEU A 6 -12.92 -0.30 0.31
N CYS A 7 -13.59 0.75 0.74
CA CYS A 7 -13.31 1.42 2.02
C CYS A 7 -14.64 1.94 2.59
N THR A 8 -14.65 2.43 3.81
CA THR A 8 -15.90 2.93 4.43
C THR A 8 -16.49 4.10 3.64
N GLY A 9 -15.74 5.18 3.47
CA GLY A 9 -16.24 6.44 2.92
C GLY A 9 -16.22 6.56 1.39
N ASN A 10 -15.54 5.71 0.67
CA ASN A 10 -15.34 5.79 -0.79
C ASN A 10 -15.06 7.23 -1.28
N SER A 11 -14.13 7.90 -0.62
CA SER A 11 -13.77 9.29 -0.95
C SER A 11 -12.29 9.50 -1.23
N ALA A 12 -11.41 8.64 -0.72
CA ALA A 12 -9.96 8.78 -0.82
C ALA A 12 -9.29 7.48 -1.31
N ARG A 13 -8.95 6.56 -0.41
CA ARG A 13 -8.13 5.36 -0.68
C ARG A 13 -8.64 4.50 -1.83
N SER A 14 -9.90 4.09 -1.80
CA SER A 14 -10.49 3.24 -2.83
C SER A 14 -10.61 3.96 -4.18
N ILE A 15 -10.87 5.28 -4.19
CA ILE A 15 -10.88 6.11 -5.40
C ILE A 15 -9.48 6.20 -6.02
N LEU A 16 -8.44 6.41 -5.21
CA LEU A 16 -7.05 6.44 -5.68
C LEU A 16 -6.63 5.10 -6.29
N ALA A 17 -7.05 3.99 -5.66
CA ALA A 17 -6.78 2.64 -6.15
C ALA A 17 -7.49 2.37 -7.49
N GLU A 18 -8.78 2.73 -7.60
CA GLU A 18 -9.56 2.63 -8.85
C GLU A 18 -8.89 3.40 -9.98
N ALA A 19 -8.55 4.66 -9.76
CA ALA A 19 -7.91 5.51 -10.76
C ALA A 19 -6.56 4.94 -11.24
N TYR A 20 -5.73 4.49 -10.30
CA TYR A 20 -4.42 3.95 -10.62
C TYR A 20 -4.51 2.62 -11.38
N LEU A 21 -5.35 1.68 -10.94
CA LEU A 21 -5.47 0.39 -11.62
C LEU A 21 -6.05 0.54 -13.03
N ASN A 22 -7.01 1.43 -13.24
CA ASN A 22 -7.53 1.73 -14.58
C ASN A 22 -6.46 2.32 -15.50
N ALA A 23 -5.53 3.14 -14.98
CA ALA A 23 -4.41 3.66 -15.75
C ALA A 23 -3.31 2.60 -15.99
N ALA A 24 -2.90 1.89 -14.95
CA ALA A 24 -1.77 0.95 -15.00
C ALA A 24 -2.12 -0.42 -15.59
N GLY A 25 -3.36 -0.84 -15.49
CA GLY A 25 -3.84 -2.17 -15.91
C GLY A 25 -3.91 -2.38 -17.42
N LYS A 26 -3.77 -1.31 -18.22
CA LYS A 26 -3.67 -1.35 -19.69
C LYS A 26 -4.77 -2.19 -20.36
N GLY A 27 -6.00 -2.08 -19.90
CA GLY A 27 -7.16 -2.81 -20.44
C GLY A 27 -7.27 -4.28 -20.00
N ARG A 28 -6.29 -4.83 -19.28
CA ARG A 28 -6.39 -6.17 -18.68
C ARG A 28 -7.36 -6.20 -17.50
N PHE A 29 -7.46 -5.09 -16.80
CA PHE A 29 -8.31 -4.91 -15.64
C PHE A 29 -9.25 -3.73 -15.84
N THR A 30 -10.46 -3.86 -15.29
CA THR A 30 -11.41 -2.77 -15.08
C THR A 30 -11.59 -2.61 -13.59
N ALA A 31 -11.22 -1.46 -13.05
CA ALA A 31 -11.30 -1.19 -11.63
C ALA A 31 -12.53 -0.36 -11.29
N PHE A 32 -13.10 -0.67 -10.14
CA PHE A 32 -14.21 0.03 -9.52
C PHE A 32 -13.84 0.33 -8.06
N SER A 33 -14.55 1.26 -7.45
CA SER A 33 -14.49 1.48 -6.01
C SER A 33 -15.86 1.70 -5.40
N ALA A 34 -16.02 1.36 -4.12
CA ALA A 34 -17.25 1.60 -3.38
C ALA A 34 -16.98 1.73 -1.87
N GLY A 35 -18.00 2.10 -1.12
CA GLY A 35 -17.95 2.18 0.33
C GLY A 35 -19.21 1.68 0.98
N SER A 36 -19.10 1.24 2.24
CA SER A 36 -20.25 0.89 3.07
C SER A 36 -21.07 2.12 3.46
N HIS A 37 -20.38 3.24 3.71
CA HIS A 37 -20.96 4.52 4.11
C HIS A 37 -20.36 5.64 3.25
N PRO A 38 -20.74 5.73 1.96
CA PRO A 38 -20.11 6.66 1.05
C PRO A 38 -20.31 8.12 1.47
N ALA A 39 -19.24 8.91 1.39
CA ALA A 39 -19.25 10.33 1.75
C ALA A 39 -20.02 11.21 0.74
N GLY A 40 -20.47 10.63 -0.38
CA GLY A 40 -21.20 11.33 -1.45
C GLY A 40 -20.34 12.20 -2.37
N LYS A 41 -19.07 12.42 -2.02
CA LYS A 41 -18.11 13.19 -2.82
C LYS A 41 -16.71 12.64 -2.70
N VAL A 42 -15.92 12.81 -3.76
CA VAL A 42 -14.50 12.49 -3.75
C VAL A 42 -13.72 13.58 -3.00
N ASN A 43 -12.73 13.18 -2.22
CA ASN A 43 -11.89 14.12 -1.46
C ASN A 43 -11.03 14.96 -2.43
N PRO A 44 -10.96 16.31 -2.23
CA PRO A 44 -10.19 17.19 -3.11
C PRO A 44 -8.71 16.82 -3.26
N PHE A 45 -8.06 16.36 -2.19
CA PHE A 45 -6.65 15.94 -2.25
C PHE A 45 -6.45 14.63 -3.04
N ALA A 46 -7.46 13.76 -3.08
CA ALA A 46 -7.44 12.60 -3.96
C ALA A 46 -7.57 13.03 -5.42
N LEU A 47 -8.49 13.95 -5.74
CA LEU A 47 -8.63 14.50 -7.10
C LEU A 47 -7.35 15.21 -7.56
N GLU A 48 -6.72 16.02 -6.68
CA GLU A 48 -5.44 16.69 -6.97
C GLU A 48 -4.35 15.69 -7.38
N LEU A 49 -4.23 14.55 -6.67
CA LEU A 49 -3.26 13.52 -7.01
C LEU A 49 -3.58 12.79 -8.31
N ILE A 50 -4.84 12.49 -8.57
CA ILE A 50 -5.30 11.83 -9.80
C ILE A 50 -5.01 12.72 -11.00
N GLU A 51 -5.36 14.00 -10.92
CA GLU A 51 -5.10 15.00 -11.97
C GLU A 51 -3.61 15.18 -12.23
N LYS A 52 -2.81 15.35 -11.17
CA LYS A 52 -1.35 15.52 -11.27
C LYS A 52 -0.67 14.33 -11.95
N ASN A 53 -1.18 13.13 -11.74
CA ASN A 53 -0.68 11.92 -12.38
C ASN A 53 -1.32 11.64 -13.74
N ARG A 54 -2.25 12.49 -14.21
CA ARG A 54 -2.97 12.36 -15.48
C ARG A 54 -3.73 11.04 -15.61
N PHE A 55 -4.28 10.54 -14.50
CA PHE A 55 -5.12 9.37 -14.53
C PHE A 55 -6.54 9.70 -14.99
N PRO A 56 -7.26 8.71 -15.56
CA PRO A 56 -8.65 8.92 -15.95
C PRO A 56 -9.52 9.34 -14.75
N MET A 57 -10.23 10.44 -14.88
CA MET A 57 -11.15 10.94 -13.85
C MET A 57 -12.61 10.62 -14.16
N GLN A 58 -12.88 10.20 -15.39
CA GLN A 58 -14.24 9.94 -15.86
C GLN A 58 -14.86 8.78 -15.08
N GLY A 59 -16.05 8.99 -14.50
CA GLY A 59 -16.79 7.99 -13.77
C GLY A 59 -16.38 7.84 -12.30
N LEU A 60 -15.33 8.51 -11.83
CA LEU A 60 -14.95 8.51 -10.42
C LEU A 60 -16.01 9.21 -9.59
N ARG A 61 -16.60 8.50 -8.65
CA ARG A 61 -17.62 9.01 -7.73
C ARG A 61 -17.65 8.20 -6.45
N SER A 62 -18.09 8.83 -5.37
CA SER A 62 -18.40 8.14 -4.13
C SER A 62 -19.74 7.42 -4.26
N LYS A 63 -19.77 6.10 -3.99
CA LYS A 63 -20.93 5.23 -4.20
C LYS A 63 -21.00 4.09 -3.20
N ASN A 64 -22.19 3.59 -2.98
CA ASN A 64 -22.42 2.48 -2.07
C ASN A 64 -22.00 1.15 -2.72
N TRP A 65 -21.47 0.24 -1.93
CA TRP A 65 -21.07 -1.09 -2.36
C TRP A 65 -22.26 -1.97 -2.80
N ASP A 66 -23.48 -1.67 -2.31
CA ASP A 66 -24.68 -2.40 -2.71
C ASP A 66 -24.97 -2.29 -4.23
N GLU A 67 -24.42 -1.28 -4.91
CA GLU A 67 -24.51 -1.17 -6.36
C GLU A 67 -23.89 -2.37 -7.07
N PHE A 68 -22.87 -3.00 -6.47
CA PHE A 68 -22.18 -4.17 -7.02
C PHE A 68 -22.82 -5.51 -6.63
N ALA A 69 -23.81 -5.50 -5.75
CA ALA A 69 -24.61 -6.67 -5.37
C ALA A 69 -25.94 -6.73 -6.12
N GLN A 70 -26.28 -5.72 -6.94
CA GLN A 70 -27.54 -5.67 -7.69
C GLN A 70 -27.51 -6.54 -8.95
N PRO A 71 -28.67 -7.01 -9.42
CA PRO A 71 -28.78 -7.64 -10.73
C PRO A 71 -28.25 -6.73 -11.84
N GLY A 72 -27.40 -7.27 -12.71
CA GLY A 72 -26.75 -6.51 -13.79
C GLY A 72 -25.47 -5.79 -13.41
N ALA A 73 -25.03 -5.83 -12.14
CA ALA A 73 -23.71 -5.37 -11.75
C ALA A 73 -22.61 -6.20 -12.44
N PRO A 74 -21.41 -5.61 -12.67
CA PRO A 74 -20.29 -6.35 -13.21
C PRO A 74 -19.94 -7.55 -12.33
N GLU A 75 -19.74 -8.72 -12.91
CA GLU A 75 -19.16 -9.86 -12.20
C GLU A 75 -17.73 -9.51 -11.78
N LEU A 76 -17.42 -9.72 -10.50
CA LEU A 76 -16.14 -9.35 -9.90
C LEU A 76 -15.20 -10.54 -9.83
N ASP A 77 -13.97 -10.35 -10.28
CA ASP A 77 -12.87 -11.33 -10.12
C ASP A 77 -12.16 -11.16 -8.79
N PHE A 78 -12.00 -9.90 -8.35
CA PHE A 78 -11.27 -9.54 -7.13
C PHE A 78 -12.01 -8.45 -6.35
N VAL A 79 -11.93 -8.55 -5.01
CA VAL A 79 -12.38 -7.49 -4.09
C VAL A 79 -11.28 -7.22 -3.06
N PHE A 80 -10.80 -5.99 -3.01
CA PHE A 80 -9.75 -5.56 -2.07
C PHE A 80 -10.29 -4.52 -1.09
N THR A 81 -10.26 -4.82 0.21
CA THR A 81 -10.53 -3.82 1.23
C THR A 81 -9.26 -3.03 1.51
N VAL A 82 -9.32 -1.69 1.42
CA VAL A 82 -8.16 -0.80 1.60
C VAL A 82 -8.20 0.03 2.88
N CYS A 83 -9.11 -0.30 3.80
CA CYS A 83 -9.12 0.22 5.16
C CYS A 83 -9.58 -0.84 6.14
N ASP A 84 -9.09 -0.77 7.39
CA ASP A 84 -9.35 -1.78 8.42
C ASP A 84 -10.83 -1.80 8.83
N ASN A 85 -11.49 -0.65 8.87
CA ASN A 85 -12.92 -0.57 9.20
C ASN A 85 -13.76 -1.37 8.21
N ALA A 86 -13.56 -1.17 6.90
CA ALA A 86 -14.28 -1.92 5.88
C ALA A 86 -13.98 -3.44 5.91
N ALA A 87 -12.78 -3.83 6.36
CA ALA A 87 -12.42 -5.24 6.53
C ALA A 87 -13.19 -5.91 7.69
N GLY A 88 -13.58 -5.12 8.69
CA GLY A 88 -14.38 -5.60 9.84
C GLY A 88 -15.89 -5.57 9.61
N GLU A 89 -16.37 -5.00 8.51
CA GLU A 89 -17.79 -4.90 8.20
C GLU A 89 -18.31 -6.16 7.49
N VAL A 90 -19.61 -6.45 7.66
CA VAL A 90 -20.27 -7.55 6.93
C VAL A 90 -20.49 -7.10 5.49
N CYS A 91 -19.60 -7.54 4.60
CA CYS A 91 -19.72 -7.27 3.17
C CYS A 91 -20.92 -8.01 2.56
N PRO A 92 -21.56 -7.42 1.51
CA PRO A 92 -22.52 -8.15 0.68
C PRO A 92 -21.93 -9.42 0.07
N VAL A 93 -22.77 -10.36 -0.27
CA VAL A 93 -22.36 -11.51 -1.07
C VAL A 93 -22.25 -11.08 -2.53
N TRP A 94 -21.02 -11.12 -3.04
CA TRP A 94 -20.76 -10.72 -4.42
C TRP A 94 -21.07 -11.86 -5.39
N PRO A 95 -21.75 -11.59 -6.53
CA PRO A 95 -21.87 -12.55 -7.62
C PRO A 95 -20.49 -13.01 -8.10
N GLY A 96 -20.35 -14.30 -8.45
CA GLY A 96 -19.11 -14.85 -8.99
C GLY A 96 -18.08 -15.31 -7.95
N GLN A 97 -18.30 -15.08 -6.66
CA GLN A 97 -17.37 -15.44 -5.59
C GLN A 97 -15.94 -14.93 -5.85
N PRO A 98 -15.72 -13.63 -5.92
CA PRO A 98 -14.41 -13.05 -6.20
C PRO A 98 -13.35 -13.49 -5.17
N ILE A 99 -12.09 -13.46 -5.56
CA ILE A 99 -10.99 -13.59 -4.61
C ILE A 99 -10.91 -12.28 -3.81
N THR A 100 -10.87 -12.40 -2.48
CA THR A 100 -10.84 -11.25 -1.58
C THR A 100 -9.52 -11.14 -0.85
N ALA A 101 -9.00 -9.93 -0.66
CA ALA A 101 -7.84 -9.71 0.19
C ALA A 101 -7.95 -8.35 0.91
N HIS A 102 -7.24 -8.23 2.03
CA HIS A 102 -7.16 -6.99 2.79
C HIS A 102 -5.83 -6.29 2.55
N TRP A 103 -5.88 -5.04 2.08
CA TRP A 103 -4.74 -4.18 1.76
C TRP A 103 -4.81 -2.87 2.54
N GLY A 104 -4.93 -2.97 3.87
CA GLY A 104 -5.10 -1.82 4.77
C GLY A 104 -4.08 -0.72 4.55
N VAL A 105 -4.55 0.51 4.41
CA VAL A 105 -3.75 1.73 4.31
C VAL A 105 -4.33 2.76 5.26
N ASN A 106 -3.45 3.44 5.99
CA ASN A 106 -3.86 4.50 6.92
C ASN A 106 -4.72 5.55 6.23
N ASP A 107 -5.73 6.08 6.96
CA ASP A 107 -6.64 7.06 6.40
C ASP A 107 -5.98 8.42 6.23
N PRO A 108 -5.70 8.88 5.00
CA PRO A 108 -5.12 10.20 4.79
C PRO A 108 -6.12 11.33 5.06
N ALA A 109 -7.43 11.03 5.01
CA ALA A 109 -8.48 12.02 5.27
C ALA A 109 -8.67 12.32 6.76
N ALA A 110 -8.16 11.45 7.64
CA ALA A 110 -8.21 11.65 9.10
C ALA A 110 -7.15 12.64 9.62
N VAL A 111 -6.25 13.14 8.76
CA VAL A 111 -5.22 14.09 9.19
C VAL A 111 -5.84 15.47 9.41
N GLU A 112 -5.91 15.88 10.68
CA GLU A 112 -6.35 17.19 11.12
C GLU A 112 -5.15 18.14 11.22
N SER A 113 -4.74 18.74 10.09
CA SER A 113 -3.60 19.64 10.00
C SER A 113 -3.75 20.56 8.80
N ASP A 114 -2.69 21.29 8.48
CA ASP A 114 -2.63 22.14 7.29
C ASP A 114 -2.69 21.33 5.98
N ASP A 115 -2.88 22.02 4.89
CA ASP A 115 -3.00 21.40 3.57
C ASP A 115 -1.71 20.69 3.13
N ALA A 116 -0.54 21.15 3.57
CA ALA A 116 0.74 20.53 3.26
C ALA A 116 0.85 19.15 3.91
N ALA A 117 0.48 19.05 5.19
CA ALA A 117 0.44 17.78 5.93
C ALA A 117 -0.60 16.82 5.33
N LYS A 118 -1.79 17.32 4.95
CA LYS A 118 -2.81 16.52 4.25
C LYS A 118 -2.30 15.98 2.92
N ARG A 119 -1.71 16.83 2.07
CA ARG A 119 -1.10 16.38 0.80
C ARG A 119 -0.04 15.32 1.02
N LYS A 120 0.80 15.46 2.05
CA LYS A 120 1.83 14.47 2.40
C LYS A 120 1.20 13.12 2.81
N ALA A 121 0.11 13.15 3.59
CA ALA A 121 -0.61 11.94 3.99
C ALA A 121 -1.26 11.24 2.78
N PHE A 122 -1.92 12.00 1.91
CA PHE A 122 -2.49 11.48 0.67
C PHE A 122 -1.43 10.88 -0.27
N PHE A 123 -0.29 11.54 -0.42
CA PHE A 123 0.82 11.03 -1.22
C PHE A 123 1.40 9.73 -0.65
N ARG A 124 1.52 9.61 0.68
CA ARG A 124 1.96 8.36 1.32
C ARG A 124 0.98 7.23 1.07
N ALA A 125 -0.31 7.45 1.33
CA ALA A 125 -1.35 6.47 1.08
C ALA A 125 -1.41 6.05 -0.40
N PHE A 126 -1.24 6.98 -1.30
CA PHE A 126 -1.17 6.73 -2.74
C PHE A 126 0.03 5.82 -3.09
N ASN A 127 1.22 6.11 -2.58
CA ASN A 127 2.42 5.29 -2.83
C ASN A 127 2.25 3.85 -2.29
N GLU A 128 1.65 3.68 -1.13
CA GLU A 128 1.37 2.35 -0.59
C GLU A 128 0.41 1.55 -1.47
N LEU A 129 -0.67 2.20 -1.92
CA LEU A 129 -1.65 1.58 -2.83
C LEU A 129 -1.01 1.22 -4.18
N THR A 130 -0.26 2.15 -4.78
CA THR A 130 0.38 1.92 -6.08
C THR A 130 1.42 0.81 -6.03
N THR A 131 2.15 0.68 -4.92
CA THR A 131 3.09 -0.42 -4.70
C THR A 131 2.35 -1.77 -4.69
N ARG A 132 1.29 -1.91 -3.89
CA ARG A 132 0.49 -3.15 -3.82
C ARG A 132 -0.15 -3.49 -5.17
N ILE A 133 -0.73 -2.51 -5.85
CA ILE A 133 -1.34 -2.70 -7.17
C ILE A 133 -0.27 -3.09 -8.20
N SER A 134 0.93 -2.53 -8.17
CA SER A 134 2.02 -2.90 -9.08
C SER A 134 2.48 -4.34 -8.85
N LEU A 135 2.58 -4.79 -7.60
CA LEU A 135 2.85 -6.19 -7.28
C LEU A 135 1.73 -7.11 -7.81
N PHE A 136 0.47 -6.74 -7.60
CA PHE A 136 -0.67 -7.46 -8.15
C PHE A 136 -0.62 -7.58 -9.68
N LEU A 137 -0.31 -6.49 -10.38
CA LEU A 137 -0.21 -6.46 -11.85
C LEU A 137 0.92 -7.34 -12.38
N SER A 138 1.95 -7.61 -11.57
CA SER A 138 3.09 -8.47 -11.93
C SER A 138 2.82 -9.96 -11.75
N LEU A 139 1.72 -10.34 -11.09
CA LEU A 139 1.38 -11.75 -10.89
C LEU A 139 1.05 -12.45 -12.22
N PRO A 140 1.57 -13.65 -12.46
CA PRO A 140 1.24 -14.45 -13.64
C PRO A 140 -0.10 -15.16 -13.45
N MET A 141 -1.21 -14.40 -13.56
CA MET A 141 -2.58 -14.85 -13.25
C MET A 141 -2.96 -16.17 -13.95
N ASP A 142 -2.52 -16.35 -15.20
CA ASP A 142 -2.85 -17.54 -16.00
C ASP A 142 -2.10 -18.81 -15.54
N LYS A 143 -1.11 -18.69 -14.66
CA LYS A 143 -0.26 -19.78 -14.18
C LYS A 143 -0.50 -20.15 -12.72
N LEU A 144 -1.33 -19.38 -12.02
CA LEU A 144 -1.59 -19.59 -10.60
C LEU A 144 -2.99 -20.20 -10.42
N ASP A 145 -3.07 -21.27 -9.63
CA ASP A 145 -4.35 -21.74 -9.11
C ASP A 145 -4.93 -20.74 -8.10
N ARG A 146 -6.24 -20.88 -7.83
CA ARG A 146 -6.97 -19.95 -6.97
C ARG A 146 -6.37 -19.86 -5.56
N LEU A 147 -5.91 -20.95 -4.98
CA LEU A 147 -5.37 -20.98 -3.61
C LEU A 147 -4.02 -20.27 -3.54
N THR A 148 -3.15 -20.55 -4.51
CA THR A 148 -1.85 -19.89 -4.61
C THR A 148 -2.03 -18.39 -4.86
N LEU A 149 -2.96 -18.01 -5.73
CA LEU A 149 -3.27 -16.61 -5.98
C LEU A 149 -3.77 -15.90 -4.72
N GLN A 150 -4.72 -16.50 -3.98
CA GLN A 150 -5.20 -15.99 -2.70
C GLN A 150 -4.02 -15.70 -1.74
N LYS A 151 -3.13 -16.68 -1.58
CA LYS A 151 -1.95 -16.53 -0.71
C LYS A 151 -1.06 -15.36 -1.14
N ARG A 152 -0.82 -15.19 -2.44
CA ARG A 152 -0.02 -14.06 -2.96
C ARG A 152 -0.69 -12.71 -2.71
N LEU A 153 -2.01 -12.64 -2.85
CA LEU A 153 -2.76 -11.42 -2.57
C LEU A 153 -2.73 -11.05 -1.09
N ASP A 154 -2.80 -12.03 -0.19
CA ASP A 154 -2.67 -11.83 1.25
C ASP A 154 -1.24 -11.38 1.64
N GLU A 155 -0.22 -11.94 0.97
CA GLU A 155 1.19 -11.51 1.15
C GLU A 155 1.38 -10.04 0.73
N ILE A 156 0.81 -9.62 -0.40
CA ILE A 156 0.84 -8.23 -0.86
C ILE A 156 0.16 -7.31 0.18
N GLY A 157 -0.96 -7.74 0.75
CA GLY A 157 -1.69 -6.98 1.77
C GLY A 157 -0.87 -6.74 3.05
N ARG A 158 -0.18 -7.76 3.52
CA ARG A 158 0.71 -7.66 4.70
C ARG A 158 1.90 -6.72 4.48
N GLY A 159 2.28 -6.47 3.22
CA GLY A 159 3.41 -5.61 2.87
C GLY A 159 4.77 -6.26 3.10
N ALA A 160 5.81 -5.66 2.54
CA ALA A 160 7.22 -6.05 2.78
C ALA A 160 7.74 -5.60 4.17
N GLY A 161 6.85 -5.08 5.04
CA GLY A 161 7.19 -4.51 6.34
C GLY A 161 6.85 -5.38 7.56
N ASP A 162 6.04 -6.41 7.39
CA ASP A 162 5.71 -7.39 8.43
C ASP A 162 6.50 -8.70 8.25
N SER A 163 7.80 -8.58 8.16
CA SER A 163 8.67 -9.73 8.48
C SER A 163 8.58 -9.94 10.00
N PRO A 164 8.25 -11.14 10.51
CA PRO A 164 8.21 -11.41 11.93
C PRO A 164 9.61 -11.49 12.58
N ASP A 165 10.61 -10.88 11.98
CA ASP A 165 11.99 -10.89 12.46
C ASP A 165 12.56 -9.47 12.60
N GLY A 166 11.95 -8.73 13.53
CA GLY A 166 12.43 -7.45 14.03
C GLY A 166 13.53 -7.58 15.09
N SER A 167 14.43 -8.58 15.01
CA SER A 167 15.61 -8.69 15.85
C SER A 167 16.89 -8.46 15.05
N ALA A 168 17.05 -7.29 14.49
CA ALA A 168 18.38 -6.79 14.17
C ALA A 168 18.81 -5.87 15.31
N ASP A 169 19.44 -6.45 16.30
CA ASP A 169 20.23 -5.78 17.33
C ASP A 169 21.39 -5.00 16.65
N PRO A 170 21.45 -3.66 16.71
CA PRO A 170 22.58 -2.89 16.19
C PRO A 170 23.79 -2.88 17.16
N GLY A 171 23.90 -3.86 18.06
CA GLY A 171 24.86 -3.88 19.16
C GLY A 171 26.09 -4.76 19.02
N ALA A 172 26.42 -5.35 17.87
CA ALA A 172 27.53 -6.29 17.76
C ALA A 172 28.65 -5.85 16.79
N LEU A 173 29.18 -4.65 16.94
CA LEU A 173 30.50 -4.30 16.40
C LEU A 173 31.30 -3.47 17.38
N SER A 174 31.61 -4.06 18.55
CA SER A 174 32.67 -3.60 19.45
C SER A 174 33.64 -4.76 19.70
N GLY A 175 34.34 -5.14 18.64
CA GLY A 175 35.47 -6.03 18.69
C GLY A 175 36.71 -5.26 19.15
N ARG A 176 37.03 -5.34 20.43
CA ARG A 176 38.30 -4.93 21.01
C ARG A 176 39.46 -5.63 20.30
N ALA A 177 40.24 -4.89 19.55
CA ALA A 177 41.63 -5.25 19.29
C ALA A 177 42.46 -4.87 20.53
N ARG A 178 42.87 -5.85 21.31
CA ARG A 178 43.91 -5.73 22.31
C ARG A 178 45.24 -5.69 21.56
N LEU A 179 45.92 -4.57 21.58
CA LEU A 179 47.34 -4.52 21.32
C LEU A 179 48.05 -4.86 22.63
N SER A 180 48.78 -5.95 22.59
CA SER A 180 49.69 -6.43 23.63
C SER A 180 50.86 -5.48 23.78
N ASP A 181 51.06 -5.03 25.01
CA ASP A 181 52.29 -4.47 25.52
C ASP A 181 53.46 -5.46 25.37
N SER A 182 54.59 -4.97 24.95
CA SER A 182 55.88 -5.41 25.50
C SER A 182 56.94 -4.35 25.28
N PRO A 183 57.75 -4.08 26.30
CA PRO A 183 58.67 -2.96 26.37
C PRO A 183 60.10 -3.36 26.04
N SER A 184 60.90 -2.44 25.56
CA SER A 184 62.37 -2.48 25.62
C SER A 184 62.88 -1.13 25.11
N GLU A 185 63.28 -0.27 25.95
CA GLU A 185 64.60 -0.12 26.56
C GLU A 185 65.59 0.70 25.71
N ARG A 186 66.07 1.78 26.37
CA ARG A 186 67.40 2.46 26.32
C ARG A 186 67.52 3.71 25.43
N ASP A 187 67.51 4.77 26.12
CA ASP A 187 68.38 5.93 26.27
C ASP A 187 69.85 5.70 25.78
N PRO A 188 70.75 6.70 25.64
CA PRO A 188 70.60 8.15 25.46
C PRO A 188 71.60 8.74 24.43
N THR A 189 71.66 10.05 24.51
CA THR A 189 72.81 10.91 24.18
C THR A 189 72.97 11.50 22.77
N VAL A 190 73.02 12.71 22.72
CA VAL A 190 74.15 13.66 22.55
C VAL A 190 74.02 14.61 21.35
N ARG A 191 74.01 15.88 21.73
CA ARG A 191 74.73 17.09 21.23
C ARG A 191 74.26 17.73 19.89
N ARG A 192 73.76 18.94 20.06
CA ARG A 192 74.42 20.26 19.75
C ARG A 192 74.92 20.47 18.32
N HIS A 193 74.54 21.54 17.83
CA HIS A 193 75.13 22.63 17.03
C HIS A 193 74.37 22.82 15.69
N ARG A 194 73.95 23.88 15.36
CA ARG A 194 74.07 25.35 15.37
C ARG A 194 72.80 25.91 14.78
#